data_c45d4d3ac911128047bb2bc6ed3e6cbd
#
_entry.id   c45d4d3ac911128047bb2bc6ed3e6cbd
#
_cell.length_a   1.000
_cell.length_b   1.000
_cell.length_c   1.000
_cell.angle_alpha   90.00
_cell.angle_beta   90.00
_cell.angle_gamma   90.00
#
_symmetry.space_group_name_H-M   'P 1'
#
loop_
_entity.id
_entity.type
_entity.pdbx_description
1 polymer ?
#
loop_
_entity_poly.entity_id
_entity_poly.type
_entity_poly.pdbx_seq_one_letter_code
_entity_poly.pdbx_strand_id
1 'polypeptide(L)'
;MGKIIAIANQKGGVGKTTTTINLAAALGVLEKKVLIIDADPQANATSGLGLDVEEVENGTYQVILHAVEASDAILKTNSPNVSVIPAHIDLVAIELELVDKDDREYMLKNAITEIKNEYDYILIDCAPSLGLITLNALTAADSVIIPIQCEYYALEGLGKLLNTIKSVQKVHNPELDIEGMLLTMYDSRLRLSNQVVAEVKKHFNSMVFKTIIQRNIRLGEAPSFGETIIAYDATSKGAVNYINLAHEIIKKNKNG
;
A
#
# COMPACT_ATOMS: atom_id res chain seq x y z
N MET A 1 14.16 -11.63 -6.86
CA MET A 1 12.73 -11.91 -6.89
C MET A 1 12.02 -10.67 -6.35
N GLY A 2 11.06 -10.11 -7.09
CA GLY A 2 10.34 -8.91 -6.67
C GLY A 2 9.58 -9.15 -5.37
N LYS A 3 9.59 -8.18 -4.45
CA LYS A 3 8.88 -8.28 -3.17
C LYS A 3 7.52 -7.61 -3.26
N ILE A 4 6.46 -8.34 -2.93
CA ILE A 4 5.09 -7.83 -2.92
C ILE A 4 4.73 -7.39 -1.50
N ILE A 5 4.35 -6.13 -1.32
CA ILE A 5 4.00 -5.53 -0.03
C ILE A 5 2.59 -4.95 -0.11
N ALA A 6 1.65 -5.47 0.67
CA ALA A 6 0.34 -4.86 0.83
C ALA A 6 0.39 -3.71 1.84
N ILE A 7 -0.27 -2.59 1.53
CA ILE A 7 -0.43 -1.48 2.46
C ILE A 7 -1.88 -1.49 2.97
N ALA A 8 -2.11 -2.03 4.17
CA ALA A 8 -3.44 -2.33 4.67
C ALA A 8 -3.71 -1.77 6.06
N ASN A 9 -4.92 -1.24 6.23
CA ASN A 9 -5.52 -0.94 7.53
C ASN A 9 -7.04 -0.80 7.33
N GLN A 10 -7.83 -1.35 8.25
CA GLN A 10 -9.29 -1.25 8.22
C GLN A 10 -9.79 0.18 8.44
N LYS A 11 -9.02 1.03 9.14
CA LYS A 11 -9.38 2.42 9.38
C LYS A 11 -9.11 3.26 8.13
N GLY A 12 -10.13 4.02 7.67
CA GLY A 12 -9.96 5.04 6.64
C GLY A 12 -9.10 6.21 7.12
N GLY A 13 -8.44 6.91 6.18
CA GLY A 13 -7.71 8.15 6.49
C GLY A 13 -6.41 7.98 7.28
N VAL A 14 -5.87 6.77 7.43
CA VAL A 14 -4.59 6.53 8.15
C VAL A 14 -3.35 6.74 7.28
N GLY A 15 -3.53 7.07 6.01
CA GLY A 15 -2.43 7.32 5.07
C GLY A 15 -1.96 6.08 4.30
N LYS A 16 -2.84 5.10 4.01
CA LYS A 16 -2.52 3.94 3.14
C LYS A 16 -2.06 4.42 1.77
N THR A 17 -2.95 5.03 1.01
CA THR A 17 -2.68 5.55 -0.34
C THR A 17 -1.51 6.53 -0.36
N THR A 18 -1.46 7.46 0.61
CA THR A 18 -0.34 8.39 0.76
C THR A 18 0.98 7.64 0.94
N THR A 19 0.97 6.56 1.72
CA THR A 19 2.16 5.71 1.92
C THR A 19 2.51 4.95 0.65
N THR A 20 1.55 4.34 -0.02
CA THR A 20 1.77 3.59 -1.26
C THR A 20 2.44 4.45 -2.32
N ILE A 21 1.84 5.60 -2.65
CA ILE A 21 2.34 6.51 -3.68
C ILE A 21 3.75 7.03 -3.33
N ASN A 22 3.93 7.53 -2.12
CA ASN A 22 5.16 8.24 -1.77
C ASN A 22 6.31 7.27 -1.42
N LEU A 23 6.02 6.08 -0.92
CA LEU A 23 7.01 5.02 -0.78
C LEU A 23 7.46 4.52 -2.15
N ALA A 24 6.54 4.31 -3.10
CA ALA A 24 6.88 3.93 -4.47
C ALA A 24 7.80 4.97 -5.12
N ALA A 25 7.44 6.26 -5.03
CA ALA A 25 8.27 7.34 -5.55
C ALA A 25 9.65 7.37 -4.88
N ALA A 26 9.72 7.19 -3.56
CA ALA A 26 10.98 7.14 -2.81
C ALA A 26 11.86 5.95 -3.24
N LEU A 27 11.27 4.77 -3.42
CA LEU A 27 11.98 3.61 -3.95
C LEU A 27 12.44 3.84 -5.39
N GLY A 28 11.59 4.46 -6.23
CA GLY A 28 11.89 4.76 -7.64
C GLY A 28 13.09 5.71 -7.81
N VAL A 29 13.19 6.76 -7.00
CA VAL A 29 14.36 7.65 -7.02
C VAL A 29 15.63 7.01 -6.44
N LEU A 30 15.47 5.93 -5.66
CA LEU A 30 16.55 5.05 -5.21
C LEU A 30 16.84 3.90 -6.21
N GLU A 31 16.48 4.11 -7.48
CA GLU A 31 16.75 3.20 -8.61
C GLU A 31 16.11 1.81 -8.47
N LYS A 32 14.99 1.70 -7.74
CA LYS A 32 14.19 0.48 -7.67
C LYS A 32 13.05 0.52 -8.68
N LYS A 33 12.86 -0.57 -9.44
CA LYS A 33 11.67 -0.75 -10.28
C LYS A 33 10.48 -1.08 -9.39
N VAL A 34 9.45 -0.23 -9.41
CA VAL A 34 8.28 -0.35 -8.55
C VAL A 34 7.01 -0.41 -9.39
N LEU A 35 6.15 -1.38 -9.08
CA LEU A 35 4.78 -1.42 -9.56
C LEU A 35 3.84 -1.11 -8.39
N ILE A 36 2.90 -0.21 -8.60
CA ILE A 36 1.75 -0.02 -7.71
C ILE A 36 0.58 -0.81 -8.29
N ILE A 37 -0.15 -1.53 -7.45
CA ILE A 37 -1.46 -2.07 -7.78
C ILE A 37 -2.48 -1.32 -6.93
N ASP A 38 -3.31 -0.50 -7.56
CA ASP A 38 -4.39 0.19 -6.88
C ASP A 38 -5.56 -0.79 -6.70
N ALA A 39 -5.78 -1.24 -5.46
CA ALA A 39 -6.81 -2.20 -5.08
C ALA A 39 -7.92 -1.53 -4.24
N ASP A 40 -8.09 -0.21 -4.37
CA ASP A 40 -9.20 0.53 -3.80
C ASP A 40 -10.14 1.01 -4.91
N PRO A 41 -11.45 0.65 -4.91
CA PRO A 41 -12.41 1.14 -5.89
C PRO A 41 -12.53 2.67 -5.98
N GLN A 42 -12.06 3.39 -4.95
CA GLN A 42 -12.00 4.84 -4.97
C GLN A 42 -10.89 5.40 -5.87
N ALA A 43 -9.98 4.56 -6.38
CA ALA A 43 -8.91 4.89 -7.30
C ALA A 43 -8.03 6.09 -6.86
N ASN A 44 -7.86 6.24 -5.54
CA ASN A 44 -7.10 7.37 -4.99
C ASN A 44 -5.59 7.28 -5.29
N ALA A 45 -5.03 6.06 -5.44
CA ALA A 45 -3.64 5.93 -5.84
C ALA A 45 -3.48 6.27 -7.33
N THR A 46 -4.42 5.87 -8.16
CA THR A 46 -4.46 6.17 -9.60
C THR A 46 -4.50 7.69 -9.85
N SER A 47 -5.50 8.38 -9.28
CA SER A 47 -5.66 9.83 -9.43
C SER A 47 -4.51 10.62 -8.78
N GLY A 48 -4.01 10.16 -7.62
CA GLY A 48 -2.90 10.78 -6.93
C GLY A 48 -1.54 10.67 -7.65
N LEU A 49 -1.45 9.80 -8.66
CA LEU A 49 -0.31 9.69 -9.59
C LEU A 49 -0.51 10.50 -10.89
N GLY A 50 -1.59 11.28 -10.99
CA GLY A 50 -1.90 12.14 -12.12
C GLY A 50 -2.53 11.43 -13.31
N LEU A 51 -3.10 10.25 -13.12
CA LEU A 51 -3.82 9.52 -14.14
C LEU A 51 -5.32 9.87 -14.08
N ASP A 52 -5.94 10.03 -15.23
CA ASP A 52 -7.39 10.22 -15.34
C ASP A 52 -8.09 8.87 -15.18
N VAL A 53 -8.86 8.73 -14.11
CA VAL A 53 -9.58 7.48 -13.79
C VAL A 53 -10.64 7.15 -14.87
N GLU A 54 -11.24 8.16 -15.47
CA GLU A 54 -12.26 7.97 -16.52
C GLU A 54 -11.66 7.46 -17.85
N GLU A 55 -10.35 7.61 -18.05
CA GLU A 55 -9.64 7.11 -19.23
C GLU A 55 -9.04 5.70 -19.00
N VAL A 56 -9.25 5.08 -17.84
CA VAL A 56 -8.77 3.74 -17.54
C VAL A 56 -9.59 2.67 -18.27
N GLU A 57 -9.02 2.06 -19.30
CA GLU A 57 -9.65 0.95 -20.03
C GLU A 57 -9.43 -0.40 -19.30
N ASN A 58 -8.21 -0.64 -18.83
CA ASN A 58 -7.81 -1.87 -18.14
C ASN A 58 -7.16 -1.54 -16.81
N GLY A 59 -7.64 -2.18 -15.76
CA GLY A 59 -7.14 -1.95 -14.41
C GLY A 59 -7.20 -3.20 -13.55
N THR A 60 -7.08 -3.01 -12.25
CA THR A 60 -7.08 -4.09 -11.26
C THR A 60 -8.33 -4.98 -11.35
N TYR A 61 -9.49 -4.42 -11.75
CA TYR A 61 -10.70 -5.20 -11.95
C TYR A 61 -10.54 -6.25 -13.05
N GLN A 62 -10.11 -5.84 -14.26
CA GLN A 62 -9.92 -6.73 -15.40
C GLN A 62 -8.81 -7.76 -15.12
N VAL A 63 -7.75 -7.33 -14.43
CA VAL A 63 -6.64 -8.20 -14.03
C VAL A 63 -7.09 -9.29 -13.05
N ILE A 64 -7.86 -8.95 -12.02
CA ILE A 64 -8.39 -9.93 -11.05
C ILE A 64 -9.34 -10.92 -11.73
N LEU A 65 -10.14 -10.49 -12.69
CA LEU A 65 -11.04 -11.38 -13.45
C LEU A 65 -10.32 -12.22 -14.51
N HIS A 66 -9.01 -12.02 -14.72
CA HIS A 66 -8.23 -12.59 -15.83
C HIS A 66 -8.84 -12.28 -17.20
N ALA A 67 -9.48 -11.10 -17.33
CA ALA A 67 -10.01 -10.61 -18.60
C ALA A 67 -8.91 -10.02 -19.50
N VAL A 68 -7.81 -9.56 -18.88
CA VAL A 68 -6.57 -9.11 -19.53
C VAL A 68 -5.36 -9.63 -18.76
N GLU A 69 -4.22 -9.73 -19.44
CA GLU A 69 -2.95 -10.00 -18.77
C GLU A 69 -2.53 -8.79 -17.91
N ALA A 70 -1.89 -9.05 -16.77
CA ALA A 70 -1.48 -7.96 -15.87
C ALA A 70 -0.53 -6.97 -16.55
N SER A 71 0.32 -7.44 -17.48
CA SER A 71 1.21 -6.61 -18.30
C SER A 71 0.47 -5.57 -19.14
N ASP A 72 -0.72 -5.92 -19.63
CA ASP A 72 -1.51 -5.06 -20.52
C ASP A 72 -2.25 -3.94 -19.77
N ALA A 73 -2.39 -4.09 -18.44
CA ALA A 73 -3.01 -3.10 -17.58
C ALA A 73 -1.98 -2.13 -16.93
N ILE A 74 -0.67 -2.31 -17.21
CA ILE A 74 0.37 -1.49 -16.60
C ILE A 74 0.49 -0.14 -17.32
N LEU A 75 0.31 0.94 -16.58
CA LEU A 75 0.51 2.31 -17.03
C LEU A 75 1.80 2.89 -16.43
N LYS A 76 2.48 3.72 -17.23
CA LYS A 76 3.62 4.52 -16.77
C LYS A 76 3.13 5.72 -15.97
N THR A 77 3.88 6.09 -14.96
CA THR A 77 3.64 7.31 -14.19
C THR A 77 4.71 8.37 -14.48
N ASN A 78 4.48 9.60 -14.00
CA ASN A 78 5.49 10.67 -14.07
C ASN A 78 6.63 10.48 -13.03
N SER A 79 6.50 9.51 -12.12
CA SER A 79 7.55 9.20 -11.14
C SER A 79 8.59 8.26 -11.74
N PRO A 80 9.90 8.53 -11.57
CA PRO A 80 10.95 7.67 -12.09
C PRO A 80 10.83 6.24 -11.57
N ASN A 81 10.94 5.25 -12.48
CA ASN A 81 10.92 3.81 -12.17
C ASN A 81 9.64 3.32 -11.49
N VAL A 82 8.54 4.07 -11.55
CA VAL A 82 7.23 3.71 -10.99
C VAL A 82 6.22 3.53 -12.09
N SER A 83 5.56 2.38 -12.08
CA SER A 83 4.39 2.06 -12.90
C SER A 83 3.20 1.73 -12.01
N VAL A 84 2.00 1.69 -12.58
CA VAL A 84 0.77 1.38 -11.84
C VAL A 84 -0.18 0.50 -12.67
N ILE A 85 -0.81 -0.48 -12.02
CA ILE A 85 -2.07 -1.07 -12.48
C ILE A 85 -3.17 -0.24 -11.80
N PRO A 86 -3.93 0.56 -12.55
CA PRO A 86 -4.88 1.51 -11.99
C PRO A 86 -6.14 0.81 -11.46
N ALA A 87 -6.91 1.51 -10.62
CA ALA A 87 -8.26 1.10 -10.25
C ALA A 87 -9.32 1.94 -10.96
N HIS A 88 -10.51 1.38 -11.00
CA HIS A 88 -11.74 2.05 -11.38
C HIS A 88 -12.88 1.60 -10.44
N ILE A 89 -13.98 2.36 -10.40
CA ILE A 89 -15.13 2.05 -9.53
C ILE A 89 -15.71 0.65 -9.76
N ASP A 90 -15.55 0.10 -10.96
CA ASP A 90 -16.01 -1.25 -11.32
C ASP A 90 -15.41 -2.34 -10.43
N LEU A 91 -14.27 -2.06 -9.80
CA LEU A 91 -13.64 -2.97 -8.84
C LEU A 91 -14.59 -3.38 -7.68
N VAL A 92 -15.62 -2.58 -7.38
CA VAL A 92 -16.68 -2.93 -6.41
C VAL A 92 -17.40 -4.21 -6.81
N ALA A 93 -17.55 -4.50 -8.12
CA ALA A 93 -18.27 -5.68 -8.62
C ALA A 93 -17.56 -7.01 -8.31
N ILE A 94 -16.27 -6.99 -8.02
CA ILE A 94 -15.46 -8.18 -7.73
C ILE A 94 -16.09 -9.07 -6.65
N GLU A 95 -16.63 -8.47 -5.58
CA GLU A 95 -17.21 -9.23 -4.48
C GLU A 95 -18.45 -10.04 -4.91
N LEU A 96 -19.20 -9.56 -5.91
CA LEU A 96 -20.37 -10.23 -6.46
C LEU A 96 -19.97 -11.25 -7.54
N GLU A 97 -19.07 -10.88 -8.43
CA GLU A 97 -18.70 -11.72 -9.57
C GLU A 97 -17.86 -12.94 -9.21
N LEU A 98 -17.12 -12.86 -8.11
CA LEU A 98 -16.29 -13.96 -7.63
C LEU A 98 -17.00 -14.82 -6.55
N VAL A 99 -18.26 -14.56 -6.22
CA VAL A 99 -18.97 -15.25 -5.12
C VAL A 99 -18.98 -16.76 -5.29
N ASP A 100 -19.20 -17.25 -6.51
CA ASP A 100 -19.29 -18.67 -6.86
C ASP A 100 -17.99 -19.22 -7.49
N LYS A 101 -16.90 -18.44 -7.48
CA LYS A 101 -15.60 -18.90 -8.00
C LYS A 101 -14.83 -19.66 -6.94
N ASP A 102 -14.36 -20.85 -7.30
CA ASP A 102 -13.34 -21.55 -6.54
C ASP A 102 -12.05 -20.74 -6.56
N ASP A 103 -11.27 -20.78 -5.47
CA ASP A 103 -9.99 -20.08 -5.33
C ASP A 103 -10.04 -18.55 -5.53
N ARG A 104 -11.20 -17.94 -5.31
CA ARG A 104 -11.45 -16.50 -5.48
C ARG A 104 -10.50 -15.60 -4.68
N GLU A 105 -9.90 -16.11 -3.61
CA GLU A 105 -8.91 -15.40 -2.79
C GLU A 105 -7.51 -15.37 -3.42
N TYR A 106 -7.28 -16.16 -4.50
CA TYR A 106 -5.99 -16.28 -5.18
C TYR A 106 -5.95 -15.58 -6.55
N MET A 107 -7.03 -14.97 -6.99
CA MET A 107 -7.14 -14.40 -8.34
C MET A 107 -6.05 -13.36 -8.62
N LEU A 108 -5.83 -12.39 -7.71
CA LEU A 108 -4.77 -11.40 -7.87
C LEU A 108 -3.38 -12.04 -7.85
N LYS A 109 -3.13 -12.99 -6.93
CA LYS A 109 -1.84 -13.69 -6.83
C LYS A 109 -1.49 -14.38 -8.14
N ASN A 110 -2.45 -15.09 -8.72
CA ASN A 110 -2.26 -15.81 -9.98
C ASN A 110 -2.01 -14.84 -11.14
N ALA A 111 -2.78 -13.75 -11.23
CA ALA A 111 -2.66 -12.75 -12.28
C ALA A 111 -1.31 -12.04 -12.31
N ILE A 112 -0.67 -11.80 -11.16
CA ILE A 112 0.59 -11.04 -11.10
C ILE A 112 1.85 -11.93 -11.03
N THR A 113 1.70 -13.25 -11.07
CA THR A 113 2.81 -14.19 -10.91
C THR A 113 3.89 -13.99 -11.99
N GLU A 114 3.49 -13.78 -13.23
CA GLU A 114 4.41 -13.66 -14.37
C GLU A 114 5.22 -12.36 -14.32
N ILE A 115 4.59 -11.26 -13.89
CA ILE A 115 5.23 -9.93 -13.84
C ILE A 115 6.04 -9.69 -12.56
N LYS A 116 5.90 -10.54 -11.53
CA LYS A 116 6.55 -10.36 -10.22
C LYS A 116 8.06 -10.12 -10.34
N ASN A 117 8.73 -10.82 -11.25
CA ASN A 117 10.18 -10.76 -11.38
C ASN A 117 10.70 -9.57 -12.20
N GLU A 118 9.81 -8.80 -12.82
CA GLU A 118 10.17 -7.60 -13.58
C GLU A 118 10.40 -6.37 -12.69
N TYR A 119 9.96 -6.46 -11.44
CA TYR A 119 10.01 -5.38 -10.45
C TYR A 119 10.85 -5.77 -9.22
N ASP A 120 11.50 -4.76 -8.59
CA ASP A 120 12.12 -4.95 -7.28
C ASP A 120 11.05 -5.00 -6.17
N TYR A 121 10.01 -4.15 -6.30
CA TYR A 121 8.89 -4.07 -5.38
C TYR A 121 7.56 -3.95 -6.12
N ILE A 122 6.54 -4.63 -5.59
CA ILE A 122 5.13 -4.44 -5.96
C ILE A 122 4.40 -3.98 -4.71
N LEU A 123 3.80 -2.78 -4.74
CA LEU A 123 3.04 -2.21 -3.63
C LEU A 123 1.55 -2.28 -3.94
N ILE A 124 0.76 -2.92 -3.07
CA ILE A 124 -0.69 -3.03 -3.26
C ILE A 124 -1.38 -2.04 -2.31
N ASP A 125 -2.06 -1.02 -2.86
CA ASP A 125 -2.87 -0.08 -2.08
C ASP A 125 -4.23 -0.69 -1.76
N CYS A 126 -4.48 -1.01 -0.50
CA CYS A 126 -5.70 -1.70 -0.09
C CYS A 126 -6.80 -0.71 0.33
N ALA A 127 -8.05 -1.03 -0.04
CA ALA A 127 -9.24 -0.34 0.48
C ALA A 127 -9.34 -0.42 2.02
N PRO A 128 -10.09 0.49 2.68
CA PRO A 128 -10.31 0.44 4.13
C PRO A 128 -11.34 -0.62 4.55
N SER A 129 -11.43 -1.71 3.80
CA SER A 129 -12.32 -2.85 4.08
C SER A 129 -11.48 -4.11 4.26
N LEU A 130 -12.06 -5.13 4.88
CA LEU A 130 -11.47 -6.48 4.94
C LEU A 130 -12.25 -7.45 4.04
N GLY A 131 -12.78 -6.94 2.91
CA GLY A 131 -13.49 -7.71 1.90
C GLY A 131 -12.58 -8.54 1.01
N LEU A 132 -13.16 -9.15 -0.03
CA LEU A 132 -12.47 -10.10 -0.91
C LEU A 132 -11.27 -9.48 -1.63
N ILE A 133 -11.34 -8.19 -2.01
CA ILE A 133 -10.21 -7.48 -2.64
C ILE A 133 -9.01 -7.41 -1.69
N THR A 134 -9.24 -7.04 -0.41
CA THR A 134 -8.17 -7.02 0.59
C THR A 134 -7.63 -8.42 0.89
N LEU A 135 -8.48 -9.45 0.91
CA LEU A 135 -8.03 -10.85 1.05
C LEU A 135 -7.14 -11.26 -0.13
N ASN A 136 -7.50 -10.90 -1.36
CA ASN A 136 -6.67 -11.11 -2.54
C ASN A 136 -5.31 -10.42 -2.41
N ALA A 137 -5.28 -9.16 -1.98
CA ALA A 137 -4.04 -8.42 -1.75
C ALA A 137 -3.14 -9.11 -0.70
N LEU A 138 -3.70 -9.54 0.43
CA LEU A 138 -2.96 -10.24 1.49
C LEU A 138 -2.51 -11.65 1.06
N THR A 139 -3.30 -12.33 0.24
CA THR A 139 -2.95 -13.67 -0.29
C THR A 139 -1.82 -13.57 -1.31
N ALA A 140 -1.76 -12.48 -2.08
CA ALA A 140 -0.69 -12.23 -3.05
C ALA A 140 0.60 -11.68 -2.42
N ALA A 141 0.50 -10.99 -1.27
CA ALA A 141 1.62 -10.27 -0.67
C ALA A 141 2.62 -11.20 0.03
N ASP A 142 3.90 -10.84 -0.02
CA ASP A 142 4.95 -11.45 0.82
C ASP A 142 4.93 -10.84 2.24
N SER A 143 4.52 -9.55 2.35
CA SER A 143 4.42 -8.88 3.65
C SER A 143 3.43 -7.70 3.64
N VAL A 144 3.10 -7.19 4.84
CA VAL A 144 2.13 -6.10 5.04
C VAL A 144 2.78 -4.93 5.77
N ILE A 145 2.66 -3.72 5.20
CA ILE A 145 2.87 -2.47 5.94
C ILE A 145 1.54 -2.03 6.53
N ILE A 146 1.52 -1.71 7.83
CA ILE A 146 0.33 -1.27 8.54
C ILE A 146 0.51 0.20 8.95
N PRO A 147 -0.02 1.17 8.19
CA PRO A 147 -0.04 2.58 8.58
C PRO A 147 -0.94 2.77 9.81
N ILE A 148 -0.42 3.46 10.83
CA ILE A 148 -1.12 3.74 12.10
C ILE A 148 -1.07 5.25 12.34
N GLN A 149 -2.23 5.90 12.24
CA GLN A 149 -2.36 7.33 12.53
C GLN A 149 -2.17 7.59 14.03
N CYS A 150 -1.32 8.56 14.40
CA CYS A 150 -1.01 8.91 15.79
C CYS A 150 -2.16 9.70 16.47
N GLU A 151 -3.36 9.10 16.54
CA GLU A 151 -4.56 9.67 17.15
C GLU A 151 -5.25 8.66 18.09
N TYR A 152 -6.25 9.10 18.87
CA TYR A 152 -6.85 8.35 19.97
C TYR A 152 -7.30 6.92 19.62
N TYR A 153 -7.96 6.74 18.47
CA TYR A 153 -8.46 5.43 18.04
C TYR A 153 -7.43 4.61 17.22
N ALA A 154 -6.13 4.89 17.38
CA ALA A 154 -5.07 4.26 16.59
C ALA A 154 -5.05 2.73 16.69
N LEU A 155 -5.34 2.18 17.87
CA LEU A 155 -5.27 0.74 18.16
C LEU A 155 -6.59 0.00 17.96
N GLU A 156 -7.72 0.72 17.81
CA GLU A 156 -9.05 0.09 17.80
C GLU A 156 -9.24 -0.89 16.61
N GLY A 157 -8.80 -0.51 15.42
CA GLY A 157 -8.89 -1.37 14.21
C GLY A 157 -7.74 -2.37 14.07
N LEU A 158 -6.64 -2.17 14.81
CA LEU A 158 -5.42 -2.96 14.63
C LEU A 158 -5.64 -4.44 15.01
N GLY A 159 -6.36 -4.71 16.09
CA GLY A 159 -6.65 -6.08 16.52
C GLY A 159 -7.43 -6.89 15.47
N LYS A 160 -8.41 -6.27 14.80
CA LYS A 160 -9.19 -6.91 13.74
C LYS A 160 -8.30 -7.22 12.52
N LEU A 161 -7.48 -6.26 12.09
CA LEU A 161 -6.55 -6.47 10.98
C LEU A 161 -5.54 -7.58 11.29
N LEU A 162 -4.93 -7.59 12.48
CA LEU A 162 -4.00 -8.65 12.90
C LEU A 162 -4.67 -10.04 12.94
N ASN A 163 -5.93 -10.12 13.34
CA ASN A 163 -6.69 -11.37 13.27
C ASN A 163 -6.96 -11.80 11.83
N THR A 164 -7.27 -10.86 10.94
CA THR A 164 -7.42 -11.15 9.49
C THR A 164 -6.10 -11.65 8.91
N ILE A 165 -4.98 -11.00 9.19
CA ILE A 165 -3.64 -11.46 8.75
C ILE A 165 -3.37 -12.89 9.23
N LYS A 166 -3.63 -13.20 10.51
CA LYS A 166 -3.48 -14.56 11.05
C LYS A 166 -4.40 -15.58 10.35
N SER A 167 -5.62 -15.19 10.01
CA SER A 167 -6.53 -16.06 9.25
C SER A 167 -6.01 -16.31 7.83
N VAL A 168 -5.50 -15.30 7.15
CA VAL A 168 -4.87 -15.44 5.84
C VAL A 168 -3.63 -16.33 5.91
N GLN A 169 -2.75 -16.12 6.91
CA GLN A 169 -1.59 -16.98 7.15
C GLN A 169 -1.97 -18.45 7.33
N LYS A 170 -3.05 -18.70 8.05
CA LYS A 170 -3.49 -20.07 8.34
C LYS A 170 -4.08 -20.79 7.14
N VAL A 171 -4.79 -20.09 6.26
CA VAL A 171 -5.64 -20.70 5.21
C VAL A 171 -5.09 -20.46 3.81
N HIS A 172 -4.59 -19.27 3.50
CA HIS A 172 -4.30 -18.86 2.12
C HIS A 172 -2.83 -18.57 1.85
N ASN A 173 -2.09 -17.96 2.81
CA ASN A 173 -0.72 -17.53 2.59
C ASN A 173 0.13 -17.70 3.86
N PRO A 174 0.66 -18.89 4.13
CA PRO A 174 1.47 -19.17 5.34
C PRO A 174 2.74 -18.32 5.43
N GLU A 175 3.27 -17.84 4.31
CA GLU A 175 4.49 -17.04 4.23
C GLU A 175 4.26 -15.53 4.43
N LEU A 176 2.99 -15.09 4.54
CA LEU A 176 2.67 -13.68 4.75
C LEU A 176 3.29 -13.18 6.07
N ASP A 177 4.11 -12.15 6.02
CA ASP A 177 4.74 -11.54 7.20
C ASP A 177 4.26 -10.10 7.41
N ILE A 178 4.56 -9.51 8.57
CA ILE A 178 4.36 -8.09 8.84
C ILE A 178 5.67 -7.36 8.50
N GLU A 179 5.66 -6.59 7.37
CA GLU A 179 6.80 -5.75 6.99
C GLU A 179 7.11 -4.73 8.07
N GLY A 180 6.08 -4.10 8.59
CA GLY A 180 6.19 -3.20 9.73
C GLY A 180 4.94 -2.34 9.95
N MET A 181 4.86 -1.77 11.15
CA MET A 181 3.87 -0.77 11.53
C MET A 181 4.45 0.63 11.32
N LEU A 182 3.80 1.43 10.46
CA LEU A 182 4.25 2.77 10.13
C LEU A 182 3.40 3.80 10.88
N LEU A 183 4.02 4.50 11.81
CA LEU A 183 3.38 5.62 12.50
C LEU A 183 3.25 6.82 11.55
N THR A 184 2.02 7.30 11.34
CA THR A 184 1.70 8.37 10.38
C THR A 184 1.07 9.57 11.08
N MET A 185 1.10 10.73 10.40
CA MET A 185 0.51 12.00 10.86
C MET A 185 0.95 12.38 12.27
N TYR A 186 2.18 12.04 12.63
CA TYR A 186 2.75 12.33 13.93
C TYR A 186 3.01 13.84 14.07
N ASP A 187 2.58 14.39 15.20
CA ASP A 187 2.91 15.76 15.61
C ASP A 187 3.54 15.74 17.01
N SER A 188 4.84 16.04 17.09
CA SER A 188 5.62 16.00 18.34
C SER A 188 5.13 16.99 19.40
N ARG A 189 4.38 18.04 19.00
CA ARG A 189 3.81 19.05 19.91
C ARG A 189 2.59 18.53 20.65
N LEU A 190 1.93 17.47 20.13
CA LEU A 190 0.72 16.91 20.70
C LEU A 190 1.06 15.79 21.68
N ARG A 191 0.63 15.97 22.93
CA ARG A 191 0.77 14.94 23.98
C ARG A 191 0.14 13.62 23.56
N LEU A 192 -1.03 13.66 22.90
CA LEU A 192 -1.74 12.48 22.43
C LEU A 192 -0.90 11.69 21.41
N SER A 193 -0.29 12.36 20.42
CA SER A 193 0.57 11.69 19.43
C SER A 193 1.74 10.96 20.11
N ASN A 194 2.37 11.60 21.10
CA ASN A 194 3.46 10.99 21.88
C ASN A 194 2.99 9.77 22.68
N GLN A 195 1.79 9.84 23.28
CA GLN A 195 1.21 8.70 24.00
C GLN A 195 0.90 7.52 23.08
N VAL A 196 0.34 7.77 21.89
CA VAL A 196 0.07 6.72 20.89
C VAL A 196 1.37 6.05 20.46
N VAL A 197 2.40 6.83 20.14
CA VAL A 197 3.73 6.29 19.78
C VAL A 197 4.27 5.40 20.89
N ALA A 198 4.21 5.85 22.15
CA ALA A 198 4.68 5.06 23.29
C ALA A 198 3.90 3.76 23.45
N GLU A 199 2.58 3.80 23.32
CA GLU A 199 1.71 2.62 23.48
C GLU A 199 1.92 1.61 22.35
N VAL A 200 1.99 2.05 21.09
CA VAL A 200 2.29 1.16 19.95
C VAL A 200 3.67 0.52 20.13
N LYS A 201 4.69 1.29 20.47
CA LYS A 201 6.04 0.75 20.72
C LYS A 201 6.07 -0.21 21.91
N LYS A 202 5.31 0.03 22.96
CA LYS A 202 5.24 -0.87 24.13
C LYS A 202 4.75 -2.27 23.76
N HIS A 203 3.76 -2.36 22.86
CA HIS A 203 3.14 -3.63 22.46
C HIS A 203 3.77 -4.29 21.23
N PHE A 204 4.37 -3.50 20.32
CA PHE A 204 4.81 -3.96 19.00
C PHE A 204 6.22 -3.49 18.62
N ASN A 205 7.09 -3.19 19.60
CA ASN A 205 8.38 -2.52 19.38
C ASN A 205 9.21 -3.07 18.21
N SER A 206 9.32 -4.37 18.08
CA SER A 206 10.11 -5.04 17.02
C SER A 206 9.48 -4.91 15.62
N MET A 207 8.18 -4.60 15.56
CA MET A 207 7.42 -4.47 14.31
C MET A 207 7.27 -3.00 13.87
N VAL A 208 7.62 -2.02 14.71
CA VAL A 208 7.44 -0.60 14.39
C VAL A 208 8.65 -0.09 13.64
N PHE A 209 8.42 0.52 12.46
CA PHE A 209 9.48 1.21 11.73
C PHE A 209 10.13 2.29 12.61
N LYS A 210 11.44 2.49 12.45
CA LYS A 210 12.16 3.60 13.09
C LYS A 210 11.71 4.93 12.52
N THR A 211 11.42 4.93 11.22
CA THR A 211 10.89 6.08 10.49
C THR A 211 9.46 6.34 10.91
N ILE A 212 9.14 7.60 11.19
CA ILE A 212 7.79 8.09 11.51
C ILE A 212 7.42 9.16 10.48
N ILE A 213 6.24 9.05 9.89
CA ILE A 213 5.73 10.05 8.96
C ILE A 213 5.08 11.19 9.75
N GLN A 214 5.72 12.35 9.72
CA GLN A 214 5.22 13.54 10.39
C GLN A 214 4.00 14.12 9.66
N ARG A 215 3.08 14.74 10.42
CA ARG A 215 2.00 15.52 9.83
C ARG A 215 2.59 16.63 8.96
N ASN A 216 2.24 16.62 7.67
CA ASN A 216 2.74 17.57 6.68
C ASN A 216 1.63 17.92 5.70
N ILE A 217 1.31 19.21 5.58
CA ILE A 217 0.27 19.74 4.69
C ILE A 217 0.59 19.39 3.24
N ARG A 218 1.84 19.45 2.83
CA ARG A 218 2.29 19.14 1.47
C ARG A 218 1.93 17.73 1.01
N LEU A 219 1.91 16.73 1.94
CA LEU A 219 1.45 15.39 1.64
C LEU A 219 -0.04 15.30 1.29
N GLY A 220 -0.86 16.25 1.80
CA GLY A 220 -2.27 16.35 1.45
C GLY A 220 -2.51 17.17 0.19
N GLU A 221 -1.64 18.12 -0.12
CA GLU A 221 -1.74 18.98 -1.31
C GLU A 221 -1.29 18.27 -2.59
N ALA A 222 -0.16 17.54 -2.55
CA ALA A 222 0.47 16.93 -3.70
C ALA A 222 -0.48 16.09 -4.57
N PRO A 223 -1.38 15.23 -4.03
CA PRO A 223 -2.32 14.45 -4.83
C PRO A 223 -3.31 15.30 -5.63
N SER A 224 -3.66 16.51 -5.19
CA SER A 224 -4.55 17.40 -5.94
C SER A 224 -3.89 17.98 -7.21
N PHE A 225 -2.58 17.83 -7.33
CA PHE A 225 -1.79 18.16 -8.52
C PHE A 225 -1.40 16.89 -9.32
N GLY A 226 -1.85 15.70 -8.89
CA GLY A 226 -1.43 14.43 -9.50
C GLY A 226 0.06 14.13 -9.29
N GLU A 227 0.65 14.64 -8.22
CA GLU A 227 2.08 14.54 -7.94
C GLU A 227 2.38 13.78 -6.65
N THR A 228 3.50 13.06 -6.66
CA THR A 228 4.06 12.53 -5.43
C THR A 228 4.71 13.64 -4.62
N ILE A 229 4.91 13.44 -3.30
CA ILE A 229 5.55 14.45 -2.46
C ILE A 229 6.96 14.81 -2.93
N ILE A 230 7.67 13.87 -3.55
CA ILE A 230 9.04 14.09 -4.05
C ILE A 230 9.03 14.99 -5.28
N ALA A 231 8.03 14.84 -6.17
CA ALA A 231 7.86 15.73 -7.32
C ALA A 231 7.36 17.11 -6.88
N TYR A 232 6.39 17.15 -5.98
CA TYR A 232 5.74 18.37 -5.50
C TYR A 232 6.66 19.25 -4.63
N ASP A 233 7.33 18.63 -3.62
CA ASP A 233 8.27 19.34 -2.71
C ASP A 233 9.28 18.35 -2.13
N ALA A 234 10.38 18.12 -2.87
CA ALA A 234 11.43 17.17 -2.49
C ALA A 234 12.13 17.55 -1.17
N THR A 235 12.06 18.82 -0.74
CA THR A 235 12.69 19.31 0.49
C THR A 235 11.79 19.22 1.71
N SER A 236 10.51 18.89 1.52
CA SER A 236 9.53 18.77 2.59
C SER A 236 9.89 17.66 3.58
N LYS A 237 9.43 17.82 4.82
CA LYS A 237 9.58 16.75 5.82
C LYS A 237 8.91 15.45 5.37
N GLY A 238 7.81 15.54 4.60
CA GLY A 238 7.14 14.39 4.03
C GLY A 238 8.03 13.60 3.08
N ALA A 239 8.68 14.29 2.13
CA ALA A 239 9.62 13.67 1.19
C ALA A 239 10.79 13.01 1.92
N VAL A 240 11.43 13.71 2.86
CA VAL A 240 12.53 13.16 3.66
C VAL A 240 12.09 11.93 4.46
N ASN A 241 10.89 11.94 5.05
CA ASN A 241 10.39 10.79 5.80
C ASN A 241 10.20 9.56 4.89
N TYR A 242 9.62 9.71 3.67
CA TYR A 242 9.45 8.57 2.76
C TYR A 242 10.76 8.06 2.18
N ILE A 243 11.74 8.93 1.90
CA ILE A 243 13.10 8.50 1.52
C ILE A 243 13.75 7.67 2.65
N ASN A 244 13.64 8.12 3.91
CA ASN A 244 14.14 7.37 5.05
C ASN A 244 13.43 6.00 5.21
N LEU A 245 12.11 5.95 5.00
CA LEU A 245 11.35 4.71 5.03
C LEU A 245 11.81 3.75 3.92
N ALA A 246 12.02 4.25 2.71
CA ALA A 246 12.52 3.44 1.60
C ALA A 246 13.90 2.85 1.91
N HIS A 247 14.82 3.63 2.47
CA HIS A 247 16.11 3.11 2.93
C HIS A 247 15.97 2.03 4.01
N GLU A 248 15.05 2.22 4.96
CA GLU A 248 14.79 1.24 6.03
C GLU A 248 14.28 -0.09 5.45
N ILE A 249 13.33 -0.03 4.50
CA ILE A 249 12.78 -1.20 3.81
C ILE A 249 13.85 -1.90 2.95
N ILE A 250 14.61 -1.16 2.15
CA ILE A 250 15.68 -1.74 1.33
C ILE A 250 16.71 -2.45 2.20
N LYS A 251 17.09 -1.85 3.34
CA LYS A 251 18.05 -2.47 4.28
C LYS A 251 17.49 -3.73 4.90
N LYS A 252 16.23 -3.72 5.32
CA LYS A 252 15.56 -4.89 5.91
C LYS A 252 15.54 -6.06 4.92
N ASN A 253 15.17 -5.79 3.66
CA ASN A 253 15.01 -6.80 2.63
C ASN A 253 16.30 -7.26 1.93
N LYS A 254 17.45 -6.60 2.19
CA LYS A 254 18.77 -7.09 1.77
C LYS A 254 19.37 -8.11 2.73
N ASN A 255 18.92 -8.14 3.98
CA ASN A 255 19.49 -8.93 5.07
C ASN A 255 18.61 -10.16 5.42
N GLY A 256 17.50 -10.36 4.76
CA GLY A 256 16.63 -11.53 4.81
C GLY A 256 16.70 -12.28 3.49
#